data_44fe4e67670a1b7d9f85dd2c9ef8bfa0
#
_entry.id   44fe4e67670a1b7d9f85dd2c9ef8bfa0
#
_cell.length_a   1.000
_cell.length_b   1.000
_cell.length_c   1.000
_cell.angle_alpha   90.00
_cell.angle_beta   90.00
_cell.angle_gamma   90.00
#
_symmetry.space_group_name_H-M   'P 1'
#
loop_
_entity.id
_entity.type
_entity.pdbx_description
1 polymer ?
#
loop_
_entity_poly.entity_id
_entity_poly.type
_entity_poly.pdbx_seq_one_letter_code
_entity_poly.pdbx_strand_id
1 'polypeptide(L)'
;MRHAKRNQRLSRPSEHRESLLHSLVKSLVVHGRITTTYARAKEAQRLADRLVSFGKDGSIHSRRRAFRVLQNRTLVKQLFAEIAPRFVDVPGGYTRVVRLSLRQGDGAQQAQLAFSRLPAAQPAIPTGPKPAQPPKVLAPAERSQPKKAEEVKKPKRLFEGLRKLWARREN
;
A
#
# COMPACT_ATOMS: atom_id res chain seq x y z
N MET A 1 -7.19 -34.70 -21.99
CA MET A 1 -6.14 -33.82 -21.45
C MET A 1 -6.75 -32.55 -20.85
N ARG A 2 -6.27 -32.08 -19.66
CA ARG A 2 -6.81 -30.91 -18.97
C ARG A 2 -5.86 -29.73 -19.17
N HIS A 3 -5.83 -29.15 -20.36
CA HIS A 3 -5.05 -27.96 -20.61
C HIS A 3 -5.65 -26.72 -19.90
N ALA A 4 -4.81 -25.79 -19.47
CA ALA A 4 -5.17 -24.50 -18.85
C ALA A 4 -5.96 -24.57 -17.51
N LYS A 5 -6.13 -25.71 -16.86
CA LYS A 5 -6.80 -25.80 -15.54
C LYS A 5 -5.97 -25.27 -14.36
N ARG A 6 -4.81 -24.68 -14.62
CA ARG A 6 -3.96 -24.10 -13.59
C ARG A 6 -4.45 -22.74 -13.05
N ASN A 7 -5.39 -22.09 -13.75
CA ASN A 7 -5.91 -20.81 -13.33
C ASN A 7 -7.06 -21.01 -12.33
N GLN A 8 -6.85 -20.61 -11.10
CA GLN A 8 -7.92 -20.59 -10.11
C GLN A 8 -8.93 -19.52 -10.47
N ARG A 9 -10.21 -19.87 -10.48
CA ARG A 9 -11.29 -18.93 -10.81
C ARG A 9 -11.51 -17.87 -9.70
N LEU A 10 -11.09 -18.16 -8.47
CA LEU A 10 -11.25 -17.29 -7.29
C LEU A 10 -12.72 -16.92 -7.04
N SER A 11 -13.65 -17.79 -7.45
CA SER A 11 -15.10 -17.59 -7.36
C SER A 11 -15.57 -16.25 -7.96
N ARG A 12 -14.97 -15.82 -9.08
CA ARG A 12 -15.23 -14.53 -9.72
C ARG A 12 -15.40 -14.68 -11.24
N PRO A 13 -16.24 -13.84 -11.88
CA PRO A 13 -16.23 -13.67 -13.32
C PRO A 13 -14.82 -13.31 -13.83
N SER A 14 -14.53 -13.60 -15.12
CA SER A 14 -13.19 -13.41 -15.71
C SER A 14 -12.68 -11.99 -15.56
N GLU A 15 -13.48 -11.00 -15.85
CA GLU A 15 -13.12 -9.57 -15.79
C GLU A 15 -12.81 -9.11 -14.36
N HIS A 16 -13.67 -9.48 -13.40
CA HIS A 16 -13.46 -9.16 -11.99
C HIS A 16 -12.22 -9.86 -11.41
N ARG A 17 -11.93 -11.09 -11.88
CA ARG A 17 -10.69 -11.79 -11.50
C ARG A 17 -9.46 -11.08 -12.03
N GLU A 18 -9.46 -10.66 -13.29
CA GLU A 18 -8.37 -9.94 -13.91
C GLU A 18 -8.13 -8.59 -13.21
N SER A 19 -9.18 -7.84 -12.96
CA SER A 19 -9.12 -6.58 -12.21
C SER A 19 -8.54 -6.77 -10.79
N LEU A 20 -8.95 -7.83 -10.08
CA LEU A 20 -8.39 -8.18 -8.77
C LEU A 20 -6.89 -8.45 -8.85
N LEU A 21 -6.45 -9.25 -9.83
CA LEU A 21 -5.03 -9.58 -10.00
C LEU A 21 -4.22 -8.34 -10.38
N HIS A 22 -4.73 -7.46 -11.23
CA HIS A 22 -4.10 -6.19 -11.56
C HIS A 22 -3.94 -5.30 -10.31
N SER A 23 -4.96 -5.22 -9.46
CA SER A 23 -4.90 -4.44 -8.21
C SER A 23 -3.87 -5.01 -7.23
N LEU A 24 -3.80 -6.34 -7.06
CA LEU A 24 -2.80 -6.97 -6.22
C LEU A 24 -1.38 -6.71 -6.72
N VAL A 25 -1.16 -6.78 -8.01
CA VAL A 25 0.17 -6.54 -8.60
C VAL A 25 0.55 -5.05 -8.53
N LYS A 26 -0.39 -4.13 -8.72
CA LYS A 26 -0.17 -2.69 -8.47
C LYS A 26 0.31 -2.44 -7.04
N SER A 27 -0.39 -3.01 -6.05
CA SER A 27 -0.01 -2.92 -4.64
C SER A 27 1.36 -3.55 -4.36
N LEU A 28 1.68 -4.67 -5.02
CA LEU A 28 3.00 -5.31 -4.90
C LEU A 28 4.13 -4.41 -5.42
N VAL A 29 3.93 -3.73 -6.55
CA VAL A 29 4.93 -2.81 -7.12
C VAL A 29 5.16 -1.62 -6.19
N VAL A 30 4.09 -1.08 -5.58
CA VAL A 30 4.18 0.07 -4.63
C VAL A 30 4.88 -0.32 -3.34
N HIS A 31 4.46 -1.43 -2.72
CA HIS A 31 4.88 -1.78 -1.36
C HIS A 31 6.01 -2.81 -1.30
N GLY A 32 6.36 -3.46 -2.42
CA GLY A 32 7.36 -4.54 -2.47
C GLY A 32 6.89 -5.86 -1.85
N ARG A 33 5.90 -5.84 -0.97
CA ARG A 33 5.27 -7.02 -0.33
C ARG A 33 3.81 -6.74 -0.01
N ILE A 34 2.97 -7.76 -0.12
CA ILE A 34 1.53 -7.71 0.21
C ILE A 34 1.09 -8.97 0.94
N THR A 35 0.12 -8.84 1.83
CA THR A 35 -0.51 -9.98 2.51
C THR A 35 -1.91 -10.20 1.94
N THR A 36 -2.21 -11.44 1.53
CA THR A 36 -3.50 -11.83 0.98
C THR A 36 -3.76 -13.31 1.22
N THR A 37 -4.86 -13.87 0.71
CA THR A 37 -5.08 -15.32 0.79
C THR A 37 -4.12 -16.08 -0.13
N TYR A 38 -3.73 -17.29 0.26
CA TYR A 38 -2.76 -18.12 -0.48
C TYR A 38 -3.15 -18.30 -1.96
N ALA A 39 -4.42 -18.58 -2.24
CA ALA A 39 -4.92 -18.75 -3.61
C ALA A 39 -4.70 -17.48 -4.47
N ARG A 40 -5.03 -16.30 -3.92
CA ARG A 40 -4.83 -15.00 -4.60
C ARG A 40 -3.34 -14.70 -4.80
N ALA A 41 -2.51 -14.97 -3.78
CA ALA A 41 -1.07 -14.78 -3.88
C ALA A 41 -0.45 -15.62 -5.00
N LYS A 42 -0.86 -16.90 -5.13
CA LYS A 42 -0.36 -17.81 -6.18
C LYS A 42 -0.73 -17.35 -7.60
N GLU A 43 -1.93 -16.84 -7.80
CA GLU A 43 -2.31 -16.30 -9.12
C GLU A 43 -1.63 -14.96 -9.41
N ALA A 44 -1.53 -14.06 -8.41
CA ALA A 44 -0.82 -12.79 -8.56
C ALA A 44 0.68 -12.99 -8.82
N GLN A 45 1.31 -14.03 -8.24
CA GLN A 45 2.70 -14.38 -8.45
C GLN A 45 3.03 -14.53 -9.94
N ARG A 46 2.21 -15.26 -10.69
CA ARG A 46 2.44 -15.50 -12.13
C ARG A 46 2.41 -14.21 -12.95
N LEU A 47 1.48 -13.31 -12.61
CA LEU A 47 1.37 -12.03 -13.30
C LEU A 47 2.54 -11.10 -12.92
N ALA A 48 2.95 -11.09 -11.65
CA ALA A 48 4.09 -10.33 -11.18
C ALA A 48 5.41 -10.78 -11.83
N ASP A 49 5.67 -12.09 -11.89
CA ASP A 49 6.87 -12.64 -12.54
C ASP A 49 6.92 -12.26 -14.03
N ARG A 50 5.78 -12.31 -14.72
CA ARG A 50 5.69 -11.87 -16.13
C ARG A 50 6.01 -10.38 -16.28
N LEU A 51 5.55 -9.53 -15.36
CA LEU A 51 5.86 -8.09 -15.39
C LEU A 51 7.35 -7.80 -15.17
N VAL A 52 7.99 -8.54 -14.26
CA VAL A 52 9.44 -8.42 -14.07
C VAL A 52 10.20 -8.86 -15.34
N SER A 53 9.77 -9.93 -16.01
CA SER A 53 10.33 -10.34 -17.29
C SER A 53 10.22 -9.23 -18.36
N PHE A 54 9.06 -8.55 -18.45
CA PHE A 54 8.92 -7.38 -19.34
C PHE A 54 9.86 -6.24 -18.93
N GLY A 55 10.06 -6.04 -17.63
CA GLY A 55 11.00 -5.06 -17.11
C GLY A 55 12.45 -5.31 -17.56
N LYS A 56 12.86 -6.58 -17.57
CA LYS A 56 14.21 -7.00 -18.02
C LYS A 56 14.43 -6.75 -19.51
N ASP A 57 13.41 -7.00 -20.35
CA ASP A 57 13.53 -6.78 -21.81
C ASP A 57 13.73 -5.30 -22.17
N GLY A 58 13.21 -4.38 -21.38
CA GLY A 58 13.40 -2.93 -21.53
C GLY A 58 12.79 -2.31 -22.80
N SER A 59 12.27 -3.10 -23.75
CA SER A 59 11.75 -2.65 -25.04
C SER A 59 10.47 -1.79 -24.87
N ILE A 60 10.20 -0.94 -25.90
CA ILE A 60 8.95 -0.16 -25.93
C ILE A 60 7.73 -1.07 -25.92
N HIS A 61 7.80 -2.22 -26.61
CA HIS A 61 6.73 -3.19 -26.62
C HIS A 61 6.44 -3.74 -25.20
N SER A 62 7.48 -4.11 -24.47
CA SER A 62 7.37 -4.60 -23.08
C SER A 62 6.82 -3.51 -22.15
N ARG A 63 7.19 -2.24 -22.35
CA ARG A 63 6.59 -1.11 -21.60
C ARG A 63 5.09 -0.96 -21.86
N ARG A 64 4.65 -1.10 -23.12
CA ARG A 64 3.21 -1.05 -23.49
C ARG A 64 2.45 -2.22 -22.85
N ARG A 65 3.02 -3.42 -22.82
CA ARG A 65 2.42 -4.61 -22.16
C ARG A 65 2.34 -4.43 -20.66
N ALA A 66 3.39 -3.92 -20.02
CA ALA A 66 3.37 -3.60 -18.59
C ALA A 66 2.32 -2.52 -18.26
N PHE A 67 2.21 -1.48 -19.11
CA PHE A 67 1.19 -0.44 -18.93
C PHE A 67 -0.25 -0.97 -19.00
N ARG A 68 -0.52 -1.95 -19.87
CA ARG A 68 -1.87 -2.59 -19.94
C ARG A 68 -2.29 -3.18 -18.58
N VAL A 69 -1.36 -3.71 -17.80
CA VAL A 69 -1.62 -4.30 -16.49
C VAL A 69 -1.63 -3.24 -15.39
N LEU A 70 -0.60 -2.39 -15.34
CA LEU A 70 -0.42 -1.41 -14.27
C LEU A 70 -1.29 -0.17 -14.41
N GLN A 71 -1.63 0.24 -15.64
CA GLN A 71 -2.45 1.40 -15.97
C GLN A 71 -2.00 2.72 -15.31
N ASN A 72 -0.74 2.78 -14.87
CA ASN A 72 -0.13 3.93 -14.22
C ASN A 72 1.31 4.09 -14.70
N ARG A 73 1.64 5.27 -15.25
CA ARG A 73 2.96 5.57 -15.79
C ARG A 73 4.06 5.59 -14.72
N THR A 74 3.74 6.06 -13.52
CA THR A 74 4.69 6.09 -12.41
C THR A 74 5.09 4.69 -11.97
N LEU A 75 4.12 3.77 -11.86
CA LEU A 75 4.40 2.37 -11.52
C LEU A 75 5.19 1.65 -12.61
N VAL A 76 4.91 1.94 -13.88
CA VAL A 76 5.73 1.42 -14.99
C VAL A 76 7.15 1.95 -14.87
N LYS A 77 7.35 3.25 -14.65
CA LYS A 77 8.69 3.82 -14.43
C LYS A 77 9.42 3.14 -13.28
N GLN A 78 8.74 2.97 -12.12
CA GLN A 78 9.29 2.28 -10.95
C GLN A 78 9.66 0.82 -11.25
N LEU A 79 8.81 0.09 -11.97
CA LEU A 79 9.09 -1.29 -12.38
C LEU A 79 10.38 -1.39 -13.19
N PHE A 80 10.57 -0.53 -14.20
CA PHE A 80 11.72 -0.56 -15.11
C PHE A 80 12.99 0.06 -14.52
N ALA A 81 12.87 1.10 -13.67
CA ALA A 81 14.01 1.81 -13.11
C ALA A 81 14.54 1.18 -11.81
N GLU A 82 13.63 0.64 -10.96
CA GLU A 82 14.00 0.20 -9.62
C GLU A 82 13.91 -1.32 -9.43
N ILE A 83 12.85 -1.95 -9.95
CA ILE A 83 12.58 -3.37 -9.67
C ILE A 83 13.33 -4.27 -10.66
N ALA A 84 13.19 -4.05 -11.95
CA ALA A 84 13.77 -4.91 -12.96
C ALA A 84 15.31 -5.02 -12.89
N PRO A 85 16.07 -3.95 -12.63
CA PRO A 85 17.52 -4.03 -12.51
C PRO A 85 18.01 -4.98 -11.41
N ARG A 86 17.24 -5.17 -10.35
CA ARG A 86 17.59 -6.09 -9.25
C ARG A 86 17.59 -7.57 -9.67
N PHE A 87 16.94 -7.89 -10.77
CA PHE A 87 16.73 -9.26 -11.24
C PHE A 87 17.43 -9.59 -12.54
N VAL A 88 18.34 -8.75 -13.02
CA VAL A 88 19.05 -8.97 -14.28
C VAL A 88 19.70 -10.35 -14.33
N ASP A 89 20.39 -10.73 -13.23
CA ASP A 89 21.14 -11.98 -13.14
C ASP A 89 20.25 -13.22 -12.83
N VAL A 90 18.96 -13.02 -12.57
CA VAL A 90 18.06 -14.09 -12.15
C VAL A 90 17.22 -14.55 -13.34
N PRO A 91 17.26 -15.84 -13.73
CA PRO A 91 16.49 -16.33 -14.89
C PRO A 91 14.99 -16.43 -14.62
N GLY A 92 14.55 -16.52 -13.34
CA GLY A 92 13.15 -16.64 -12.96
C GLY A 92 12.93 -16.68 -11.46
N GLY A 93 11.66 -16.78 -11.00
CA GLY A 93 11.32 -16.81 -9.58
C GLY A 93 11.56 -15.48 -8.89
N TYR A 94 11.15 -14.39 -9.52
CA TYR A 94 11.35 -13.01 -9.03
C TYR A 94 10.55 -12.71 -7.79
N THR A 95 9.48 -13.48 -7.54
CA THR A 95 8.61 -13.29 -6.37
C THR A 95 8.51 -14.55 -5.53
N ARG A 96 8.30 -14.38 -4.22
CA ARG A 96 8.17 -15.45 -3.23
C ARG A 96 6.82 -15.34 -2.54
N VAL A 97 6.16 -16.50 -2.35
CA VAL A 97 4.94 -16.63 -1.54
C VAL A 97 5.29 -17.37 -0.27
N VAL A 98 5.13 -16.70 0.87
CA VAL A 98 5.32 -17.29 2.21
C VAL A 98 3.95 -17.49 2.84
N ARG A 99 3.65 -18.69 3.33
CA ARG A 99 2.41 -18.96 4.07
C ARG A 99 2.49 -18.31 5.45
N LEU A 100 1.40 -17.68 5.87
CA LEU A 100 1.22 -17.10 7.18
C LEU A 100 0.20 -17.94 7.98
N SER A 101 -0.15 -17.46 9.17
CA SER A 101 -1.21 -18.05 10.00
C SER A 101 -2.57 -17.99 9.30
N LEU A 102 -3.51 -18.78 9.82
CA LEU A 102 -4.91 -18.71 9.42
C LEU A 102 -5.51 -17.37 9.87
N ARG A 103 -6.40 -16.81 9.05
CA ARG A 103 -7.11 -15.58 9.39
C ARG A 103 -8.15 -15.88 10.45
N GLN A 104 -8.19 -15.04 11.52
CA GLN A 104 -9.21 -15.13 12.53
C GLN A 104 -10.60 -14.85 11.93
N GLY A 105 -11.59 -15.61 12.34
CA GLY A 105 -12.98 -15.53 11.87
C GLY A 105 -13.31 -16.58 10.83
N ASP A 106 -12.66 -16.60 9.66
CA ASP A 106 -13.00 -17.51 8.56
C ASP A 106 -11.98 -18.63 8.30
N GLY A 107 -10.88 -18.68 9.07
CA GLY A 107 -9.85 -19.72 8.94
C GLY A 107 -9.12 -19.71 7.58
N ALA A 108 -9.25 -18.66 6.76
CA ALA A 108 -8.62 -18.60 5.47
C ALA A 108 -7.10 -18.60 5.58
N GLN A 109 -6.42 -19.47 4.79
CA GLN A 109 -4.96 -19.50 4.73
C GLN A 109 -4.42 -18.18 4.16
N GLN A 110 -3.74 -17.42 4.98
CA GLN A 110 -3.05 -16.20 4.55
C GLN A 110 -1.68 -16.52 3.95
N ALA A 111 -1.22 -15.64 3.07
CA ALA A 111 0.12 -15.68 2.52
C ALA A 111 0.64 -14.27 2.22
N GLN A 112 1.92 -14.10 2.37
CA GLN A 112 2.65 -12.91 1.95
C GLN A 112 3.28 -13.18 0.58
N LEU A 113 2.96 -12.32 -0.39
CA LEU A 113 3.64 -12.25 -1.67
C LEU A 113 4.64 -11.10 -1.61
N ALA A 114 5.90 -11.36 -1.89
CA ALA A 114 6.96 -10.36 -1.87
C ALA A 114 7.95 -10.59 -3.02
N PHE A 115 8.66 -9.56 -3.44
CA PHE A 115 9.82 -9.72 -4.32
C PHE A 115 10.93 -10.46 -3.59
N SER A 116 11.63 -11.37 -4.30
CA SER A 116 12.74 -12.14 -3.71
C SER A 116 13.92 -11.25 -3.31
N ARG A 117 14.14 -10.16 -4.03
CA ARG A 117 15.13 -9.13 -3.74
C ARG A 117 14.42 -7.83 -3.38
N LEU A 118 14.23 -7.60 -2.10
CA LEU A 118 13.72 -6.32 -1.60
C LEU A 118 14.84 -5.27 -1.61
N PRO A 119 14.51 -3.98 -1.79
CA PRO A 119 15.48 -2.93 -1.49
C PRO A 119 15.88 -3.03 -0.02
N ALA A 120 17.16 -2.81 0.28
CA ALA A 120 17.60 -2.65 1.65
C ALA A 120 16.76 -1.52 2.28
N ALA A 121 16.12 -1.82 3.43
CA ALA A 121 15.33 -0.90 4.24
C ALA A 121 14.06 -0.30 3.58
N GLN A 122 13.01 -1.13 3.46
CA GLN A 122 11.67 -0.58 3.71
C GLN A 122 11.31 -0.87 5.17
N PRO A 123 10.87 0.13 5.95
CA PRO A 123 10.46 -0.09 7.33
C PRO A 123 9.37 -1.18 7.35
N ALA A 124 9.50 -2.09 8.30
CA ALA A 124 8.51 -3.14 8.51
C ALA A 124 7.12 -2.50 8.62
N ILE A 125 6.16 -2.98 7.82
CA ILE A 125 4.75 -2.66 8.06
C ILE A 125 4.46 -3.11 9.49
N PRO A 126 3.97 -2.26 10.40
CA PRO A 126 3.69 -2.65 11.76
C PRO A 126 2.66 -3.80 11.73
N THR A 127 3.11 -4.99 12.08
CA THR A 127 2.27 -6.18 12.23
C THR A 127 1.49 -6.03 13.53
N GLY A 128 0.25 -5.59 13.42
CA GLY A 128 -0.72 -5.60 14.53
C GLY A 128 -0.60 -4.42 15.52
N PRO A 129 -1.66 -4.17 16.29
CA PRO A 129 -1.59 -3.20 17.36
C PRO A 129 -0.57 -3.67 18.40
N LYS A 130 0.46 -2.85 18.58
CA LYS A 130 1.43 -3.02 19.67
C LYS A 130 0.62 -3.10 20.98
N PRO A 131 0.79 -4.13 21.82
CA PRO A 131 0.10 -4.15 23.09
C PRO A 131 0.43 -2.84 23.84
N ALA A 132 -0.61 -2.12 24.22
CA ALA A 132 -0.48 -0.86 24.94
C ALA A 132 0.40 -1.11 26.18
N GLN A 133 1.55 -0.43 26.23
CA GLN A 133 2.35 -0.42 27.44
C GLN A 133 1.48 0.23 28.54
N PRO A 134 1.39 -0.36 29.73
CA PRO A 134 0.65 0.26 30.81
C PRO A 134 1.23 1.66 31.07
N PRO A 135 0.39 2.65 31.36
CA PRO A 135 0.85 4.00 31.61
C PRO A 135 1.83 3.99 32.78
N LYS A 136 3.05 4.47 32.51
CA LYS A 136 4.09 4.66 33.51
C LYS A 136 3.53 5.67 34.52
N VAL A 137 3.20 5.18 35.71
CA VAL A 137 2.75 6.01 36.83
C VAL A 137 3.87 6.97 37.17
N LEU A 138 3.71 8.23 36.80
CA LEU A 138 4.61 9.32 37.24
C LEU A 138 4.31 9.59 38.70
N ALA A 139 5.34 9.45 39.52
CA ALA A 139 5.32 9.86 40.92
C ALA A 139 4.91 11.33 41.07
N PRO A 140 4.24 11.72 42.15
CA PRO A 140 3.76 13.09 42.34
C PRO A 140 4.93 14.04 42.55
N ALA A 141 5.16 14.93 41.57
CA ALA A 141 6.08 16.03 41.70
C ALA A 141 5.39 17.20 42.43
N GLU A 142 6.12 17.76 43.38
CA GLU A 142 5.79 18.85 44.29
C GLU A 142 5.09 20.06 43.64
N ARG A 143 4.14 20.59 44.41
CA ARG A 143 3.43 21.85 44.13
C ARG A 143 4.44 23.03 44.13
N SER A 144 4.76 23.56 42.98
CA SER A 144 5.33 24.89 42.83
C SER A 144 4.24 25.90 42.50
N GLN A 145 4.28 27.04 43.17
CA GLN A 145 3.31 28.11 43.31
C GLN A 145 2.89 28.81 41.98
N PRO A 146 1.69 29.42 41.92
CA PRO A 146 1.20 30.05 40.70
C PRO A 146 1.92 31.39 40.43
N LYS A 147 2.57 31.48 39.29
CA LYS A 147 2.99 32.76 38.73
C LYS A 147 1.82 33.48 38.08
N LYS A 148 1.66 34.72 38.50
CA LYS A 148 0.73 35.80 38.11
C LYS A 148 0.34 35.79 36.61
N ALA A 149 -0.95 35.90 36.36
CA ALA A 149 -1.57 36.00 35.05
C ALA A 149 -1.04 37.19 34.26
N GLU A 150 -0.50 36.94 33.09
CA GLU A 150 -0.31 37.95 32.06
C GLU A 150 -1.58 38.01 31.17
N GLU A 151 -2.07 39.22 31.01
CA GLU A 151 -3.30 39.60 30.34
C GLU A 151 -3.24 39.26 28.83
N VAL A 152 -3.99 38.26 28.39
CA VAL A 152 -4.09 37.89 26.97
C VAL A 152 -5.00 38.90 26.27
N LYS A 153 -4.43 39.79 25.47
CA LYS A 153 -5.15 40.71 24.58
C LYS A 153 -6.00 39.91 23.58
N LYS A 154 -7.33 40.11 23.66
CA LYS A 154 -8.32 39.52 22.74
C LYS A 154 -8.07 40.02 21.30
N PRO A 155 -8.12 39.15 20.29
CA PRO A 155 -8.01 39.58 18.90
C PRO A 155 -9.24 40.37 18.47
N LYS A 156 -9.00 41.50 17.82
CA LYS A 156 -10.03 42.41 17.30
C LYS A 156 -10.91 41.71 16.27
N ARG A 157 -12.20 41.91 16.36
CA ARG A 157 -13.29 41.31 15.58
C ARG A 157 -13.11 41.51 14.08
N LEU A 158 -12.90 40.41 13.38
CA LEU A 158 -12.76 40.36 11.91
C LEU A 158 -14.12 40.41 11.16
N PHE A 159 -15.23 40.51 11.89
CA PHE A 159 -16.58 40.40 11.31
C PHE A 159 -17.42 41.69 11.31
N GLU A 160 -16.86 42.86 11.71
CA GLU A 160 -17.62 44.12 11.65
C GLU A 160 -17.87 44.64 10.23
N GLY A 161 -17.05 44.27 9.26
CA GLY A 161 -17.22 44.63 7.85
C GLY A 161 -18.42 43.99 7.15
N LEU A 162 -18.80 42.78 7.54
CA LEU A 162 -19.90 42.05 6.90
C LEU A 162 -21.28 42.48 7.35
N ARG A 163 -21.43 43.03 8.57
CA ARG A 163 -22.71 43.59 9.05
C ARG A 163 -23.14 44.86 8.33
N LYS A 164 -22.20 45.70 7.87
CA LYS A 164 -22.49 46.92 7.12
C LYS A 164 -22.95 46.65 5.68
N LEU A 165 -22.58 45.52 5.10
CA LEU A 165 -23.00 45.14 3.75
C LEU A 165 -24.45 44.58 3.71
N TRP A 166 -24.90 43.96 4.79
CA TRP A 166 -26.28 43.43 4.88
C TRP A 166 -27.33 44.53 5.17
N ALA A 167 -26.98 45.54 5.95
CA ALA A 167 -27.86 46.66 6.28
C ALA A 167 -28.17 47.60 5.11
N ARG A 168 -27.47 47.47 3.97
CA ARG A 168 -27.63 48.35 2.78
C ARG A 168 -28.60 47.79 1.73
N ARG A 169 -29.26 46.69 2.01
CA ARG A 169 -30.14 45.97 1.05
C ARG A 169 -31.64 46.08 1.39
N GLU A 170 -32.01 46.85 2.41
CA GLU A 170 -33.40 47.09 2.86
C GLU A 170 -33.83 48.54 2.82
N ASN A 171 -33.25 49.35 1.92
CA ASN A 171 -33.79 50.66 1.53
C ASN A 171 -33.80 50.79 0.01
#